data_2c500e81d659fd32d26733930d8fdba9
#
_entry.id   2c500e81d659fd32d26733930d8fdba9
#
_cell.length_a   1.000
_cell.length_b   1.000
_cell.length_c   1.000
_cell.angle_alpha   90.00
_cell.angle_beta   90.00
_cell.angle_gamma   90.00
#
_symmetry.space_group_name_H-M   'P 1'
#
loop_
_entity.id
_entity.type
_entity.pdbx_description
1 polymer ?
#
loop_
_entity_poly.entity_id
_entity_poly.type
_entity_poly.pdbx_seq_one_letter_code
_entity_poly.pdbx_strand_id
1 'polypeptide(L)'
;MTNAAPGYSPDGRALIASSVLGPEPPPDALLRSTLARIWGVGTATWEEVAVTRVPAGLPALPGGSPLRKPVRLAEGLYVAGDHRDTPSSQGALVSGRRAADAYLAGR
;
A
#
# COMPACT_ATOMS: atom_id res chain seq x y z
N MET A 1 3.13 12.55 10.09
CA MET A 1 2.35 11.66 10.99
C MET A 1 2.05 12.34 12.34
N THR A 2 3.00 12.93 13.00
CA THR A 2 2.82 13.55 14.34
C THR A 2 1.77 14.67 14.41
N ASN A 3 1.51 15.39 13.31
CA ASN A 3 0.44 16.38 13.25
C ASN A 3 -0.97 15.77 13.35
N ALA A 4 -1.13 14.52 12.91
CA ALA A 4 -2.41 13.81 12.98
C ALA A 4 -2.54 12.97 14.26
N ALA A 5 -1.43 12.52 14.79
CA ALA A 5 -1.37 11.67 15.99
C ALA A 5 -0.12 12.00 16.82
N PRO A 6 -0.18 12.95 17.74
CA PRO A 6 0.96 13.37 18.58
C PRO A 6 1.58 12.24 19.40
N GLY A 7 0.79 11.23 19.75
CA GLY A 7 1.27 10.04 20.48
C GLY A 7 2.32 9.19 19.76
N TYR A 8 2.52 9.40 18.45
CA TYR A 8 3.61 8.73 17.72
C TYR A 8 5.01 9.30 18.02
N SER A 9 5.10 10.44 18.66
CA SER A 9 6.37 11.07 19.04
C SER A 9 6.25 11.71 20.43
N PRO A 10 6.48 10.94 21.49
CA PRO A 10 6.36 11.44 22.87
C PRO A 10 7.32 12.59 23.19
N ASP A 11 8.44 12.67 22.47
CA ASP A 11 9.47 13.72 22.62
C ASP A 11 9.21 14.94 21.72
N GLY A 12 8.10 14.97 20.99
CA GLY A 12 7.70 16.08 20.14
C GLY A 12 8.45 16.21 18.81
N ARG A 13 9.34 15.27 18.48
CA ARG A 13 10.02 15.27 17.17
C ARG A 13 9.05 14.99 16.03
N ALA A 14 9.25 15.62 14.89
CA ALA A 14 8.48 15.34 13.70
C ALA A 14 8.80 13.92 13.15
N LEU A 15 7.79 13.10 12.92
CA LEU A 15 7.93 11.80 12.29
C LEU A 15 7.35 11.85 10.86
N ILE A 16 8.20 11.55 9.89
CA ILE A 16 7.84 11.50 8.48
C ILE A 16 7.86 10.06 8.03
N ALA A 17 6.77 9.61 7.41
CA ALA A 17 6.70 8.32 6.74
C ALA A 17 6.73 8.55 5.23
N SER A 18 7.55 7.79 4.52
CA SER A 18 7.67 7.83 3.07
C SER A 18 7.54 6.41 2.51
N SER A 19 6.76 6.26 1.45
CA SER A 19 6.63 5.01 0.73
C SER A 19 7.18 5.17 -0.68
N VAL A 20 8.03 4.25 -1.09
CA VAL A 20 8.60 4.21 -2.45
C VAL A 20 8.09 2.95 -3.14
N LEU A 21 7.53 3.12 -4.32
CA LEU A 21 7.02 2.03 -5.16
C LEU A 21 8.13 1.61 -6.14
N GLY A 22 8.29 0.32 -6.33
CA GLY A 22 9.23 -0.24 -7.28
C GLY A 22 9.85 -1.54 -6.77
N PRO A 23 10.47 -2.33 -7.66
CA PRO A 23 11.07 -3.60 -7.29
C PRO A 23 12.34 -3.42 -6.45
N GLU A 24 13.06 -2.34 -6.67
CA GLU A 24 14.31 -2.05 -5.99
C GLU A 24 14.22 -0.73 -5.19
N PRO A 25 14.77 -0.70 -3.99
CA PRO A 25 14.83 0.53 -3.22
C PRO A 25 15.79 1.52 -3.91
N PRO A 26 15.47 2.81 -3.92
CA PRO A 26 16.40 3.82 -4.41
C PRO A 26 17.61 3.91 -3.47
N PRO A 27 18.77 4.35 -3.97
CA PRO A 27 19.89 4.71 -3.12
C PRO A 27 19.48 5.75 -2.06
N ASP A 28 20.01 5.64 -0.84
CA ASP A 28 19.67 6.56 0.26
C ASP A 28 19.87 8.04 -0.10
N ALA A 29 20.95 8.36 -0.80
CA ALA A 29 21.22 9.72 -1.25
C ALA A 29 20.10 10.27 -2.17
N LEU A 30 19.55 9.43 -3.05
CA LEU A 30 18.43 9.82 -3.93
C LEU A 30 17.14 9.99 -3.13
N LEU A 31 16.87 9.11 -2.17
CA LEU A 31 15.72 9.23 -1.28
C LEU A 31 15.79 10.54 -0.49
N ARG A 32 16.92 10.81 0.17
CA ARG A 32 17.12 12.02 0.97
C ARG A 32 17.03 13.30 0.14
N SER A 33 17.63 13.34 -1.03
CA SER A 33 17.52 14.50 -1.92
C SER A 33 16.09 14.74 -2.41
N THR A 34 15.35 13.67 -2.68
CA THR A 34 13.93 13.75 -3.06
C THR A 34 13.08 14.28 -1.90
N LEU A 35 13.31 13.78 -0.68
CA LEU A 35 12.62 14.27 0.52
C LEU A 35 12.96 15.74 0.80
N ALA A 36 14.23 16.13 0.65
CA ALA A 36 14.64 17.53 0.80
C ALA A 36 13.90 18.45 -0.18
N ARG A 37 13.74 18.02 -1.43
CA ARG A 37 12.98 18.76 -2.46
C ARG A 37 11.48 18.84 -2.13
N ILE A 38 10.88 17.76 -1.67
CA ILE A 38 9.44 17.70 -1.32
C ILE A 38 9.13 18.60 -0.14
N TRP A 39 9.96 18.56 0.88
CA TRP A 39 9.73 19.29 2.13
C TRP A 39 10.35 20.70 2.17
N GLY A 40 11.17 21.05 1.18
CA GLY A 40 11.83 22.35 1.10
C GLY A 40 12.89 22.60 2.18
N VAL A 41 13.43 21.53 2.79
CA VAL A 41 14.38 21.58 3.89
C VAL A 41 15.49 20.55 3.72
N GLY A 42 16.69 20.83 4.30
CA GLY A 42 17.78 19.87 4.31
C GLY A 42 17.45 18.63 5.16
N THR A 43 17.83 17.46 4.67
CA THR A 43 17.58 16.16 5.32
C THR A 43 18.83 15.58 6.00
N ALA A 44 19.95 16.30 6.00
CA ALA A 44 21.23 15.80 6.53
C ALA A 44 21.19 15.42 8.01
N THR A 45 20.37 16.11 8.79
CA THR A 45 20.20 15.86 10.23
C THR A 45 19.05 14.93 10.56
N TRP A 46 18.35 14.40 9.55
CA TRP A 46 17.24 13.50 9.79
C TRP A 46 17.75 12.11 10.17
N GLU A 47 17.19 11.57 11.22
CA GLU A 47 17.43 10.21 11.68
C GLU A 47 16.50 9.25 10.94
N GLU A 48 17.03 8.14 10.45
CA GLU A 48 16.25 7.04 9.94
C GLU A 48 15.84 6.15 11.11
N VAL A 49 14.55 6.08 11.37
CA VAL A 49 14.00 5.29 12.48
C VAL A 49 13.80 3.83 12.10
N ALA A 50 13.25 3.59 10.92
CA ALA A 50 13.01 2.23 10.41
C ALA A 50 12.83 2.22 8.90
N VAL A 51 13.27 1.14 8.27
CA VAL A 51 12.98 0.81 6.86
C VAL A 51 12.32 -0.56 6.80
N THR A 52 11.14 -0.61 6.21
CA THR A 52 10.43 -1.87 5.97
C THR A 52 10.38 -2.14 4.48
N ARG A 53 10.82 -3.33 4.06
CA ARG A 53 10.73 -3.79 2.67
C ARG A 53 9.64 -4.82 2.54
N VAL A 54 8.70 -4.57 1.62
CA VAL A 54 7.58 -5.48 1.35
C VAL A 54 7.62 -5.89 -0.12
N PRO A 55 8.25 -7.02 -0.46
CA PRO A 55 8.49 -7.41 -1.86
C PRO A 55 7.23 -7.56 -2.70
N ALA A 56 6.10 -7.89 -2.09
CA ALA A 56 4.81 -8.08 -2.76
C ALA A 56 3.70 -7.30 -2.04
N GLY A 57 3.97 -6.03 -1.73
CA GLY A 57 3.07 -5.19 -0.94
C GLY A 57 1.80 -4.76 -1.67
N LEU A 58 1.83 -4.67 -3.00
CA LEU A 58 0.70 -4.26 -3.81
C LEU A 58 0.55 -5.18 -5.02
N PRO A 59 -0.69 -5.51 -5.43
CA PRO A 59 -0.93 -6.24 -6.66
C PRO A 59 -0.50 -5.40 -7.88
N ALA A 60 0.11 -6.06 -8.86
CA ALA A 60 0.44 -5.42 -10.12
C ALA A 60 -0.84 -5.02 -10.86
N LEU A 61 -0.90 -3.76 -11.30
CA LEU A 61 -1.99 -3.20 -12.08
C LEU A 61 -1.44 -2.50 -13.34
N PRO A 62 -1.05 -3.26 -14.38
CA PRO A 62 -0.63 -2.69 -15.64
C PRO A 62 -1.72 -1.81 -16.25
N GLY A 63 -1.34 -0.76 -16.99
CA GLY A 63 -2.28 0.11 -17.67
C GLY A 63 -3.25 -0.69 -18.55
N GLY A 64 -4.53 -0.35 -18.53
CA GLY A 64 -5.58 -1.05 -19.26
C GLY A 64 -6.09 -2.34 -18.61
N SER A 65 -5.51 -2.78 -17.49
CA SER A 65 -6.02 -3.95 -16.77
C SER A 65 -7.41 -3.69 -16.19
N PRO A 66 -8.35 -4.66 -16.26
CA PRO A 66 -9.63 -4.51 -15.59
C PRO A 66 -9.42 -4.48 -14.07
N LEU A 67 -9.97 -3.45 -13.42
CA LEU A 67 -9.96 -3.35 -11.96
C LEU A 67 -10.75 -4.50 -11.33
N ARG A 68 -11.94 -4.74 -11.87
CA ARG A 68 -12.86 -5.76 -11.36
C ARG A 68 -12.66 -7.08 -12.07
N LYS A 69 -12.13 -8.07 -11.37
CA LYS A 69 -11.86 -9.43 -11.89
C LYS A 69 -12.83 -10.45 -11.29
N PRO A 70 -13.06 -11.61 -11.95
CA PRO A 70 -13.90 -12.67 -11.42
C PRO A 70 -13.43 -13.13 -10.04
N VAL A 71 -14.37 -13.38 -9.15
CA VAL A 71 -14.12 -13.92 -7.80
C VAL A 71 -14.37 -15.43 -7.72
N ARG A 72 -15.21 -15.99 -8.59
CA ARG A 72 -15.37 -17.44 -8.77
C ARG A 72 -14.42 -17.89 -9.88
N LEU A 73 -13.53 -18.81 -9.57
CA LEU A 73 -12.53 -19.33 -10.53
C LEU A 73 -12.95 -20.66 -11.13
N ALA A 74 -13.64 -21.50 -10.34
CA ALA A 74 -14.15 -22.78 -10.75
C ALA A 74 -15.34 -23.16 -9.84
N GLU A 75 -15.94 -24.32 -10.05
CA GLU A 75 -16.93 -24.86 -9.15
C GLU A 75 -16.30 -25.08 -7.75
N GLY A 76 -16.94 -24.53 -6.72
CA GLY A 76 -16.46 -24.59 -5.34
C GLY A 76 -15.20 -23.75 -5.04
N LEU A 77 -14.58 -23.10 -6.04
CA LEU A 77 -13.35 -22.34 -5.87
C LEU A 77 -13.59 -20.82 -6.01
N TYR A 78 -13.37 -20.11 -4.91
CA TYR A 78 -13.53 -18.66 -4.85
C TYR A 78 -12.25 -18.00 -4.36
N VAL A 79 -12.02 -16.75 -4.80
CA VAL A 79 -10.88 -15.95 -4.41
C VAL A 79 -11.32 -14.52 -4.14
N ALA A 80 -10.79 -13.93 -3.07
CA ALA A 80 -10.99 -12.54 -2.72
C ALA A 80 -9.64 -11.88 -2.38
N GLY A 81 -9.61 -10.57 -2.45
CA GLY A 81 -8.45 -9.76 -2.16
C GLY A 81 -8.47 -8.48 -3.01
N ASP A 82 -7.61 -7.55 -2.71
CA ASP A 82 -7.45 -6.30 -3.46
C ASP A 82 -7.03 -6.51 -4.92
N HIS A 83 -6.37 -7.63 -5.23
CA HIS A 83 -6.02 -8.04 -6.59
C HIS A 83 -7.22 -8.46 -7.46
N ARG A 84 -8.44 -8.53 -6.90
CA ARG A 84 -9.70 -8.87 -7.57
C ARG A 84 -10.64 -7.67 -7.76
N ASP A 85 -10.25 -6.52 -7.23
CA ASP A 85 -10.94 -5.23 -7.38
C ASP A 85 -9.88 -4.12 -7.40
N THR A 86 -10.16 -2.93 -6.90
CA THR A 86 -9.14 -1.89 -6.75
C THR A 86 -8.04 -2.33 -5.78
N PRO A 87 -6.75 -2.06 -6.05
CA PRO A 87 -5.64 -2.42 -5.15
C PRO A 87 -5.66 -1.54 -3.89
N SER A 88 -6.57 -1.86 -2.98
CA SER A 88 -6.83 -1.11 -1.76
C SER A 88 -7.55 -1.97 -0.72
N SER A 89 -7.56 -1.56 0.53
CA SER A 89 -8.36 -2.19 1.58
C SER A 89 -9.86 -2.23 1.23
N GLN A 90 -10.36 -1.19 0.58
CA GLN A 90 -11.76 -1.14 0.10
C GLN A 90 -12.00 -2.18 -1.01
N GLY A 91 -11.08 -2.31 -1.96
CA GLY A 91 -11.18 -3.33 -3.00
C GLY A 91 -11.12 -4.75 -2.43
N ALA A 92 -10.29 -4.99 -1.42
CA ALA A 92 -10.27 -6.26 -0.70
C ALA A 92 -11.63 -6.57 -0.07
N LEU A 93 -12.26 -5.62 0.64
CA LEU A 93 -13.58 -5.77 1.24
C LEU A 93 -14.67 -6.02 0.19
N VAL A 94 -14.68 -5.24 -0.90
CA VAL A 94 -15.66 -5.40 -2.00
C VAL A 94 -15.51 -6.77 -2.65
N SER A 95 -14.30 -7.23 -2.93
CA SER A 95 -14.07 -8.53 -3.53
C SER A 95 -14.48 -9.68 -2.59
N GLY A 96 -14.25 -9.53 -1.29
CA GLY A 96 -14.72 -10.50 -0.27
C GLY A 96 -16.24 -10.63 -0.26
N ARG A 97 -16.96 -9.52 -0.24
CA ARG A 97 -18.42 -9.51 -0.35
C ARG A 97 -18.90 -10.21 -1.63
N ARG A 98 -18.30 -9.88 -2.78
CA ARG A 98 -18.65 -10.50 -4.08
C ARG A 98 -18.41 -12.01 -4.09
N ALA A 99 -17.34 -12.47 -3.45
CA ALA A 99 -17.05 -13.90 -3.32
C ALA A 99 -18.10 -14.62 -2.47
N ALA A 100 -18.52 -14.01 -1.37
CA ALA A 100 -19.59 -14.53 -0.52
C ALA A 100 -20.94 -14.58 -1.27
N ASP A 101 -21.31 -13.50 -1.97
CA ASP A 101 -22.53 -13.44 -2.77
C ASP A 101 -22.53 -14.52 -3.87
N ALA A 102 -21.39 -14.72 -4.55
CA ALA A 102 -21.26 -15.74 -5.60
C ALA A 102 -21.35 -17.18 -5.04
N TYR A 103 -20.85 -17.41 -3.84
CA TYR A 103 -20.98 -18.69 -3.15
C TYR A 103 -22.45 -18.97 -2.77
N LEU A 104 -23.13 -17.98 -2.21
CA LEU A 104 -24.53 -18.13 -1.80
C LEU A 104 -25.48 -18.32 -3.01
N ALA A 105 -25.20 -17.65 -4.12
CA ALA A 105 -25.98 -17.78 -5.36
C ALA A 105 -25.77 -19.14 -6.09
N GLY A 106 -24.70 -19.85 -5.78
CA GLY A 106 -24.41 -21.18 -6.36
C GLY A 106 -24.90 -22.37 -5.52
N ARG A 107 -25.64 -22.09 -4.45
CA ARG A 107 -26.31 -23.10 -3.61
C ARG A 107 -27.76 -23.31 -4.08
#